data_1f6c60bc595ec0476305fdc10d703e39
#
_entry.id   1f6c60bc595ec0476305fdc10d703e39
#
_cell.length_a   1.000
_cell.length_b   1.000
_cell.length_c   1.000
_cell.angle_alpha   90.00
_cell.angle_beta   90.00
_cell.angle_gamma   90.00
#
_symmetry.space_group_name_H-M   'P 1'
#
loop_
_entity.id
_entity.type
_entity.pdbx_description
1 polymer ?
#
loop_
_entity_poly.entity_id
_entity_poly.type
_entity_poly.pdbx_seq_one_letter_code
_entity_poly.pdbx_strand_id
1 'polypeptide(L)'
;MPSLSEETNGRIERLMPGATIGIIGGGQLGRMMALSARYMGFRIGVLDPTPDCPTAQVADFQVTAEYDDIAAIRELAEKSDVLTYEFENVDADAIDQVRSLAAAPQGTDLLRVTQDRVNEKRFINDHGTPTAPWKAVNSVEELEAALDEIHYPAVLKTRSGGYDGHGQTVLKSEADLEQVRARADHDGSFLPSILEGFVDFAFEASILVAGNGKDYVTFPIVRNEHRNNILHMTIAPAEMDETVAKEAHELALRLAKGFELAGILAIELFITKDNKVIVNELAPRPHNSGHYTIEACSFDQFDAHIRGIAGWPLEQPQLLKPAVMVNVLGQHVAPTRALIADHPEWNVHDYCKAEVRHDRKMGHITVLTDDTAKTVADLEATGCWDDLKKA
;
A
#
# COMPACT_ATOMS: atom_id res chain seq x y z
N MET A 1 17.07 -18.71 23.37
CA MET A 1 16.28 -18.65 22.13
C MET A 1 15.00 -19.43 22.38
N PRO A 2 13.80 -18.89 22.21
CA PRO A 2 12.60 -19.69 22.24
C PRO A 2 12.62 -20.59 21.00
N SER A 3 12.47 -21.90 21.20
CA SER A 3 12.34 -22.86 20.11
C SER A 3 11.05 -22.57 19.35
N LEU A 4 11.13 -22.38 18.04
CA LEU A 4 9.98 -22.36 17.15
C LEU A 4 9.28 -23.72 17.29
N SER A 5 8.08 -23.76 17.86
CA SER A 5 7.30 -25.01 17.91
C SER A 5 6.69 -25.25 16.54
N GLU A 6 6.81 -26.45 15.99
CA GLU A 6 6.30 -26.88 14.67
C GLU A 6 4.77 -26.72 14.52
N GLU A 7 4.05 -26.41 15.60
CA GLU A 7 2.58 -26.33 15.61
C GLU A 7 1.99 -24.93 15.37
N THR A 8 2.83 -23.85 15.22
CA THR A 8 2.32 -22.47 15.16
C THR A 8 2.23 -21.85 13.77
N ASN A 9 2.37 -22.63 12.70
CA ASN A 9 2.27 -22.14 11.31
C ASN A 9 3.14 -20.90 11.03
N GLY A 10 4.34 -20.83 11.63
CA GLY A 10 5.27 -19.71 11.49
C GLY A 10 4.90 -18.46 12.31
N ARG A 11 3.92 -18.54 13.21
CA ARG A 11 3.53 -17.44 14.11
C ARG A 11 4.38 -17.44 15.37
N ILE A 12 4.85 -16.27 15.75
CA ILE A 12 5.51 -16.04 17.03
C ILE A 12 4.43 -15.76 18.07
N GLU A 13 4.51 -16.40 19.24
CA GLU A 13 3.59 -16.09 20.33
C GLU A 13 3.71 -14.61 20.76
N ARG A 14 4.92 -14.09 20.86
CA ARG A 14 5.20 -12.67 21.10
C ARG A 14 6.69 -12.35 20.89
N LEU A 15 6.99 -11.42 19.99
CA LEU A 15 8.35 -10.88 19.83
C LEU A 15 8.62 -9.81 20.91
N MET A 16 9.79 -9.86 21.54
CA MET A 16 10.13 -8.93 22.60
C MET A 16 11.20 -7.90 22.15
N PRO A 17 11.26 -6.71 22.77
CA PRO A 17 12.33 -5.75 22.52
C PRO A 17 13.71 -6.38 22.63
N GLY A 18 14.64 -5.98 21.77
CA GLY A 18 15.96 -6.59 21.58
C GLY A 18 16.03 -7.64 20.48
N ALA A 19 14.88 -8.17 20.03
CA ALA A 19 14.83 -9.02 18.84
C ALA A 19 15.08 -8.22 17.55
N THR A 20 15.42 -8.92 16.47
CA THR A 20 15.75 -8.35 15.17
C THR A 20 14.62 -8.59 14.17
N ILE A 21 14.16 -7.52 13.52
CA ILE A 21 13.21 -7.55 12.42
C ILE A 21 13.99 -7.37 11.11
N GLY A 22 13.92 -8.34 10.20
CA GLY A 22 14.45 -8.26 8.86
C GLY A 22 13.40 -7.70 7.91
N ILE A 23 13.72 -6.63 7.20
CA ILE A 23 12.82 -5.98 6.23
C ILE A 23 13.34 -6.26 4.82
N ILE A 24 12.50 -6.86 3.96
CA ILE A 24 12.78 -7.04 2.54
C ILE A 24 12.23 -5.82 1.82
N GLY A 25 13.14 -5.03 1.23
CA GLY A 25 12.87 -3.72 0.66
C GLY A 25 13.38 -2.57 1.52
N GLY A 26 14.15 -1.69 0.91
CA GLY A 26 14.87 -0.61 1.59
C GLY A 26 14.34 0.79 1.28
N GLY A 27 13.13 0.93 0.78
CA GLY A 27 12.51 2.21 0.43
C GLY A 27 11.96 2.99 1.62
N GLN A 28 11.02 3.88 1.33
CA GLN A 28 10.45 4.77 2.36
C GLN A 28 9.59 4.03 3.40
N LEU A 29 8.84 2.99 2.97
CA LEU A 29 7.98 2.26 3.90
C LEU A 29 8.83 1.43 4.86
N GLY A 30 9.87 0.77 4.36
CA GLY A 30 10.86 0.08 5.17
C GLY A 30 11.54 1.02 6.17
N ARG A 31 11.93 2.23 5.73
CA ARG A 31 12.50 3.25 6.61
C ARG A 31 11.55 3.64 7.75
N MET A 32 10.27 3.90 7.44
CA MET A 32 9.29 4.30 8.46
C MET A 32 8.94 3.13 9.40
N MET A 33 8.82 1.90 8.88
CA MET A 33 8.71 0.69 9.71
C MET A 33 9.92 0.52 10.64
N ALA A 34 11.14 0.72 10.13
CA ALA A 34 12.36 0.63 10.92
C ALA A 34 12.40 1.67 12.04
N LEU A 35 12.02 2.92 11.78
CA LEU A 35 11.95 3.98 12.78
C LEU A 35 10.96 3.63 13.90
N SER A 36 9.75 3.21 13.55
CA SER A 36 8.75 2.75 14.53
C SER A 36 9.25 1.57 15.36
N ALA A 37 9.82 0.54 14.71
CA ALA A 37 10.37 -0.62 15.40
C ALA A 37 11.51 -0.26 16.37
N ARG A 38 12.39 0.67 16.00
CA ARG A 38 13.46 1.15 16.87
C ARG A 38 12.93 1.87 18.10
N TYR A 39 11.85 2.65 17.98
CA TYR A 39 11.17 3.24 19.13
C TYR A 39 10.66 2.17 20.10
N MET A 40 10.25 1.01 19.60
CA MET A 40 9.80 -0.14 20.41
C MET A 40 10.96 -1.00 20.93
N GLY A 41 12.24 -0.65 20.60
CA GLY A 41 13.43 -1.35 21.08
C GLY A 41 13.85 -2.56 20.25
N PHE A 42 13.36 -2.70 19.02
CA PHE A 42 13.80 -3.75 18.08
C PHE A 42 15.08 -3.34 17.34
N ARG A 43 15.85 -4.34 16.92
CA ARG A 43 16.94 -4.20 15.96
C ARG A 43 16.42 -4.41 14.55
N ILE A 44 17.09 -3.83 13.55
CA ILE A 44 16.65 -3.85 12.15
C ILE A 44 17.76 -4.36 11.25
N GLY A 45 17.42 -5.38 10.46
CA GLY A 45 18.16 -5.75 9.25
C GLY A 45 17.35 -5.36 8.01
N VAL A 46 18.02 -5.06 6.91
CA VAL A 46 17.35 -4.78 5.63
C VAL A 46 18.04 -5.49 4.48
N LEU A 47 17.24 -5.95 3.51
CA LEU A 47 17.73 -6.43 2.21
C LEU A 47 17.21 -5.48 1.12
N ASP A 48 18.15 -4.91 0.35
CA ASP A 48 17.86 -4.01 -0.78
C ASP A 48 19.07 -3.97 -1.73
N PRO A 49 18.88 -3.96 -3.07
CA PRO A 49 19.98 -3.88 -4.01
C PRO A 49 20.75 -2.56 -3.98
N THR A 50 20.15 -1.49 -3.45
CA THR A 50 20.78 -0.17 -3.38
C THR A 50 21.57 -0.03 -2.08
N PRO A 51 22.92 0.09 -2.13
CA PRO A 51 23.69 0.40 -0.93
C PRO A 51 23.24 1.72 -0.30
N ASP A 52 23.24 1.78 1.06
CA ASP A 52 22.79 2.95 1.82
C ASP A 52 21.36 3.41 1.45
N CYS A 53 20.47 2.43 1.18
CA CYS A 53 19.08 2.71 0.88
C CYS A 53 18.39 3.41 2.08
N PRO A 54 17.24 4.06 1.86
CA PRO A 54 16.53 4.79 2.92
C PRO A 54 16.36 4.02 4.24
N THR A 55 16.07 2.73 4.18
CA THR A 55 15.95 1.88 5.37
C THR A 55 17.31 1.59 6.00
N ALA A 56 18.36 1.34 5.19
CA ALA A 56 19.70 1.05 5.68
C ALA A 56 20.28 2.18 6.53
N GLN A 57 19.95 3.44 6.20
CA GLN A 57 20.39 4.61 6.97
C GLN A 57 19.90 4.61 8.43
N VAL A 58 18.90 3.79 8.76
CA VAL A 58 18.33 3.66 10.11
C VAL A 58 18.32 2.21 10.62
N ALA A 59 18.89 1.27 9.86
CA ALA A 59 19.03 -0.14 10.21
C ALA A 59 20.35 -0.41 10.99
N ASP A 60 20.46 -1.58 11.62
CA ASP A 60 21.67 -2.05 12.26
C ASP A 60 22.61 -2.71 11.26
N PHE A 61 22.06 -3.31 10.19
CA PHE A 61 22.83 -3.90 9.09
C PHE A 61 22.02 -3.95 7.79
N GLN A 62 22.71 -4.03 6.67
CA GLN A 62 22.15 -4.23 5.35
C GLN A 62 22.76 -5.48 4.69
N VAL A 63 21.91 -6.26 4.01
CA VAL A 63 22.28 -7.26 3.02
C VAL A 63 22.03 -6.62 1.65
N THR A 64 23.09 -6.39 0.86
CA THR A 64 22.97 -5.73 -0.45
C THR A 64 22.87 -6.79 -1.53
N ALA A 65 21.66 -7.03 -2.04
CA ALA A 65 21.38 -8.03 -3.08
C ALA A 65 20.01 -7.77 -3.73
N GLU A 66 19.75 -8.41 -4.87
CA GLU A 66 18.45 -8.41 -5.53
C GLU A 66 17.40 -9.14 -4.68
N TYR A 67 16.11 -8.80 -4.89
CA TYR A 67 15.02 -9.30 -4.07
C TYR A 67 14.64 -10.77 -4.33
N ASP A 68 15.17 -11.38 -5.40
CA ASP A 68 15.03 -12.79 -5.76
C ASP A 68 16.28 -13.63 -5.44
N ASP A 69 17.30 -13.03 -4.81
CA ASP A 69 18.48 -13.75 -4.32
C ASP A 69 18.15 -14.53 -3.04
N ILE A 70 17.87 -15.82 -3.20
CA ILE A 70 17.52 -16.74 -2.10
C ILE A 70 18.64 -16.83 -1.06
N ALA A 71 19.93 -16.74 -1.47
CA ALA A 71 21.03 -16.80 -0.53
C ALA A 71 21.09 -15.55 0.35
N ALA A 72 20.80 -14.38 -0.21
CA ALA A 72 20.72 -13.12 0.52
C ALA A 72 19.50 -13.05 1.45
N ILE A 73 18.34 -13.55 1.00
CA ILE A 73 17.14 -13.66 1.85
C ILE A 73 17.43 -14.60 3.02
N ARG A 74 18.13 -15.70 2.80
CA ARG A 74 18.58 -16.62 3.85
C ARG A 74 19.55 -15.94 4.84
N GLU A 75 20.51 -15.16 4.34
CA GLU A 75 21.43 -14.40 5.20
C GLU A 75 20.67 -13.40 6.09
N LEU A 76 19.69 -12.68 5.53
CA LEU A 76 18.83 -11.80 6.32
C LEU A 76 18.05 -12.58 7.40
N ALA A 77 17.46 -13.74 7.02
CA ALA A 77 16.69 -14.58 7.93
C ALA A 77 17.55 -15.15 9.07
N GLU A 78 18.78 -15.61 8.79
CA GLU A 78 19.71 -16.13 9.81
C GLU A 78 20.10 -15.09 10.88
N LYS A 79 19.99 -13.79 10.53
CA LYS A 79 20.31 -12.66 11.42
C LYS A 79 19.08 -11.99 12.03
N SER A 80 17.87 -12.52 11.73
CA SER A 80 16.60 -11.94 12.15
C SER A 80 15.74 -12.95 12.91
N ASP A 81 14.88 -12.47 13.79
CA ASP A 81 13.87 -13.29 14.46
C ASP A 81 12.56 -13.31 13.66
N VAL A 82 12.28 -12.22 12.94
CA VAL A 82 11.08 -12.03 12.11
C VAL A 82 11.46 -11.39 10.78
N LEU A 83 10.79 -11.80 9.71
CA LEU A 83 10.82 -11.14 8.40
C LEU A 83 9.51 -10.41 8.13
N THR A 84 9.60 -9.25 7.49
CA THR A 84 8.51 -8.50 6.87
C THR A 84 8.98 -7.89 5.55
N TYR A 85 8.06 -7.35 4.76
CA TYR A 85 8.35 -6.76 3.47
C TYR A 85 7.66 -5.40 3.30
N GLU A 86 8.26 -4.51 2.49
CA GLU A 86 7.72 -3.16 2.25
C GLU A 86 6.96 -3.01 0.94
N PHE A 87 6.96 -4.01 0.08
CA PHE A 87 6.31 -3.98 -1.23
C PHE A 87 5.82 -5.37 -1.64
N GLU A 88 4.90 -5.42 -2.60
CA GLU A 88 4.18 -6.63 -2.99
C GLU A 88 4.95 -7.56 -3.94
N ASN A 89 6.00 -7.10 -4.63
CA ASN A 89 6.72 -7.91 -5.64
C ASN A 89 7.91 -8.71 -5.06
N VAL A 90 7.82 -9.08 -3.77
CA VAL A 90 8.81 -9.95 -3.12
C VAL A 90 8.52 -11.40 -3.50
N ASP A 91 9.55 -12.23 -3.67
CA ASP A 91 9.40 -13.65 -3.93
C ASP A 91 8.84 -14.39 -2.70
N ALA A 92 7.55 -14.76 -2.80
CA ALA A 92 6.84 -15.47 -1.75
C ALA A 92 7.43 -16.87 -1.49
N ASP A 93 7.93 -17.56 -2.53
CA ASP A 93 8.52 -18.89 -2.40
C ASP A 93 9.89 -18.80 -1.72
N ALA A 94 10.66 -17.74 -1.94
CA ALA A 94 11.91 -17.50 -1.24
C ALA A 94 11.68 -17.25 0.26
N ILE A 95 10.63 -16.49 0.62
CA ILE A 95 10.25 -16.29 2.04
C ILE A 95 9.87 -17.63 2.67
N ASP A 96 9.07 -18.46 2.01
CA ASP A 96 8.65 -19.76 2.54
C ASP A 96 9.84 -20.71 2.80
N GLN A 97 10.88 -20.67 1.97
CA GLN A 97 12.08 -21.49 2.14
C GLN A 97 12.89 -21.14 3.40
N VAL A 98 12.75 -19.94 3.94
CA VAL A 98 13.52 -19.45 5.09
C VAL A 98 12.69 -19.36 6.39
N ARG A 99 11.41 -19.76 6.37
CA ARG A 99 10.52 -19.70 7.57
C ARG A 99 11.03 -20.48 8.78
N SER A 100 11.87 -21.50 8.57
CA SER A 100 12.51 -22.24 9.66
C SER A 100 13.64 -21.46 10.34
N LEU A 101 14.13 -20.38 9.72
CA LEU A 101 15.22 -19.54 10.23
C LEU A 101 14.66 -18.29 10.92
N ALA A 102 13.69 -17.63 10.29
CA ALA A 102 12.98 -16.48 10.83
C ALA A 102 11.49 -16.59 10.54
N ALA A 103 10.64 -16.26 11.49
CA ALA A 103 9.20 -16.26 11.27
C ALA A 103 8.80 -15.16 10.27
N ALA A 104 7.73 -15.42 9.51
CA ALA A 104 7.10 -14.44 8.63
C ALA A 104 5.60 -14.32 8.97
N PRO A 105 5.23 -13.61 10.05
CA PRO A 105 3.86 -13.60 10.56
C PRO A 105 2.85 -13.00 9.59
N GLN A 106 3.28 -12.06 8.75
CA GLN A 106 2.47 -11.45 7.68
C GLN A 106 2.01 -12.49 6.66
N GLY A 107 2.76 -13.58 6.52
CA GLY A 107 2.45 -14.68 5.62
C GLY A 107 2.81 -14.39 4.17
N THR A 108 2.73 -15.44 3.36
CA THR A 108 2.96 -15.41 1.90
C THR A 108 1.67 -15.56 1.10
N ASP A 109 0.58 -16.05 1.72
CA ASP A 109 -0.71 -16.19 1.05
C ASP A 109 -1.29 -14.82 0.68
N LEU A 110 -1.25 -13.86 1.62
CA LEU A 110 -1.62 -12.47 1.35
C LEU A 110 -0.82 -11.89 0.18
N LEU A 111 0.50 -12.13 0.16
CA LEU A 111 1.38 -11.67 -0.89
C LEU A 111 1.02 -12.29 -2.25
N ARG A 112 0.83 -13.63 -2.32
CA ARG A 112 0.42 -14.32 -3.56
C ARG A 112 -0.93 -13.86 -4.09
N VAL A 113 -1.87 -13.57 -3.20
CA VAL A 113 -3.18 -13.05 -3.58
C VAL A 113 -3.03 -11.66 -4.22
N THR A 114 -2.29 -10.76 -3.59
CA THR A 114 -2.17 -9.36 -4.06
C THR A 114 -1.22 -9.17 -5.24
N GLN A 115 -0.34 -10.14 -5.53
CA GLN A 115 0.53 -10.13 -6.71
C GLN A 115 -0.21 -10.40 -8.03
N ASP A 116 -1.42 -10.94 -7.99
CA ASP A 116 -2.23 -11.28 -9.17
C ASP A 116 -3.65 -10.72 -9.01
N ARG A 117 -4.02 -9.73 -9.83
CA ARG A 117 -5.32 -9.04 -9.75
C ARG A 117 -6.53 -9.98 -9.87
N VAL A 118 -6.40 -11.10 -10.59
CA VAL A 118 -7.49 -12.10 -10.68
C VAL A 118 -7.66 -12.85 -9.36
N ASN A 119 -6.54 -13.23 -8.71
CA ASN A 119 -6.59 -13.88 -7.41
C ASN A 119 -7.09 -12.89 -6.33
N GLU A 120 -6.65 -11.65 -6.39
CA GLU A 120 -7.10 -10.57 -5.51
C GLU A 120 -8.61 -10.35 -5.60
N LYS A 121 -9.15 -10.11 -6.81
CA LYS A 121 -10.59 -9.92 -7.02
C LYS A 121 -11.41 -11.14 -6.61
N ARG A 122 -10.91 -12.34 -6.89
CA ARG A 122 -11.56 -13.59 -6.45
C ARG A 122 -11.62 -13.66 -4.93
N PHE A 123 -10.49 -13.43 -4.25
CA PHE A 123 -10.44 -13.43 -2.79
C PHE A 123 -11.43 -12.43 -2.19
N ILE A 124 -11.45 -11.19 -2.70
CA ILE A 124 -12.36 -10.14 -2.25
C ILE A 124 -13.82 -10.59 -2.40
N ASN A 125 -14.20 -11.12 -3.58
CA ASN A 125 -15.58 -11.54 -3.84
C ASN A 125 -15.97 -12.78 -3.04
N ASP A 126 -15.08 -13.77 -2.87
CA ASP A 126 -15.32 -14.97 -2.07
C ASP A 126 -15.57 -14.64 -0.59
N HIS A 127 -15.05 -13.50 -0.11
CA HIS A 127 -15.33 -12.97 1.23
C HIS A 127 -16.56 -12.03 1.27
N GLY A 128 -17.41 -12.07 0.23
CA GLY A 128 -18.66 -11.31 0.18
C GLY A 128 -18.47 -9.80 0.13
N THR A 129 -17.38 -9.34 -0.45
CA THR A 129 -17.03 -7.93 -0.59
C THR A 129 -17.12 -7.53 -2.07
N PRO A 130 -17.83 -6.44 -2.43
CA PRO A 130 -18.04 -6.06 -3.81
C PRO A 130 -16.81 -5.43 -4.45
N THR A 131 -16.59 -5.77 -5.72
CA THR A 131 -15.62 -5.12 -6.62
C THR A 131 -16.35 -4.62 -7.87
N ALA A 132 -15.66 -3.86 -8.73
CA ALA A 132 -16.14 -3.68 -10.10
C ALA A 132 -16.38 -5.05 -10.77
N PRO A 133 -17.35 -5.21 -11.68
CA PRO A 133 -17.46 -6.43 -12.49
C PRO A 133 -16.16 -6.68 -13.23
N TRP A 134 -15.70 -7.92 -13.31
CA TRP A 134 -14.41 -8.22 -13.93
C TRP A 134 -14.36 -9.56 -14.66
N LYS A 135 -13.44 -9.66 -15.63
CA LYS A 135 -13.10 -10.88 -16.37
C LYS A 135 -11.60 -11.00 -16.52
N ALA A 136 -11.07 -12.20 -16.32
CA ALA A 136 -9.69 -12.50 -16.71
C ALA A 136 -9.64 -12.66 -18.25
N VAL A 137 -8.62 -12.10 -18.90
CA VAL A 137 -8.43 -12.14 -20.35
C VAL A 137 -6.97 -12.44 -20.69
N ASN A 138 -6.73 -13.42 -21.55
CA ASN A 138 -5.39 -13.88 -21.91
C ASN A 138 -5.10 -13.68 -23.41
N SER A 139 -6.08 -13.23 -24.17
CA SER A 139 -5.94 -12.90 -25.59
C SER A 139 -6.86 -11.74 -25.97
N VAL A 140 -6.67 -11.22 -27.17
CA VAL A 140 -7.53 -10.17 -27.74
C VAL A 140 -8.94 -10.68 -27.92
N GLU A 141 -9.12 -11.94 -28.37
CA GLU A 141 -10.43 -12.56 -28.56
C GLU A 141 -11.19 -12.72 -27.24
N GLU A 142 -10.48 -13.09 -26.15
CA GLU A 142 -11.08 -13.14 -24.81
C GLU A 142 -11.46 -11.74 -24.31
N LEU A 143 -10.65 -10.70 -24.63
CA LEU A 143 -10.96 -9.31 -24.31
C LEU A 143 -12.23 -8.83 -25.02
N GLU A 144 -12.38 -9.16 -26.32
CA GLU A 144 -13.58 -8.84 -27.09
C GLU A 144 -14.83 -9.49 -26.50
N ALA A 145 -14.75 -10.79 -26.20
CA ALA A 145 -15.86 -11.51 -25.57
C ALA A 145 -16.19 -10.95 -24.17
N ALA A 146 -15.19 -10.52 -23.41
CA ALA A 146 -15.38 -9.90 -22.10
C ALA A 146 -16.04 -8.51 -22.21
N LEU A 147 -15.74 -7.73 -23.25
CA LEU A 147 -16.38 -6.44 -23.51
C LEU A 147 -17.87 -6.57 -23.88
N ASP A 148 -18.29 -7.68 -24.47
CA ASP A 148 -19.71 -7.96 -24.72
C ASP A 148 -20.52 -8.10 -23.43
N GLU A 149 -19.87 -8.49 -22.32
CA GLU A 149 -20.51 -8.64 -21.01
C GLU A 149 -20.33 -7.41 -20.12
N ILE A 150 -19.10 -6.83 -20.08
CA ILE A 150 -18.74 -5.72 -19.18
C ILE A 150 -19.16 -4.37 -19.78
N HIS A 151 -19.12 -4.24 -21.10
CA HIS A 151 -19.40 -3.03 -21.89
C HIS A 151 -18.40 -1.89 -21.66
N TYR A 152 -18.44 -0.90 -22.55
CA TYR A 152 -17.70 0.35 -22.41
C TYR A 152 -18.43 1.34 -21.48
N PRO A 153 -17.71 2.19 -20.71
CA PRO A 153 -16.26 2.17 -20.56
C PRO A 153 -15.79 1.05 -19.63
N ALA A 154 -14.58 0.54 -19.87
CA ALA A 154 -13.94 -0.49 -19.08
C ALA A 154 -12.46 -0.18 -18.87
N VAL A 155 -11.81 -0.84 -17.91
CA VAL A 155 -10.38 -0.67 -17.63
C VAL A 155 -9.68 -2.02 -17.80
N LEU A 156 -8.76 -2.09 -18.74
CA LEU A 156 -7.87 -3.23 -18.94
C LEU A 156 -6.62 -3.02 -18.10
N LYS A 157 -6.31 -3.97 -17.20
CA LYS A 157 -5.11 -3.93 -16.34
C LYS A 157 -4.31 -5.21 -16.51
N THR A 158 -2.98 -5.13 -16.57
CA THR A 158 -2.13 -6.34 -16.48
C THR A 158 -2.37 -7.07 -15.17
N ARG A 159 -2.35 -8.41 -15.16
CA ARG A 159 -2.61 -9.22 -13.96
C ARG A 159 -1.57 -8.98 -12.87
N SER A 160 -0.31 -8.75 -13.25
CA SER A 160 0.80 -8.55 -12.32
C SER A 160 1.71 -7.42 -12.78
N GLY A 161 2.51 -6.86 -11.87
CA GLY A 161 3.55 -5.87 -12.16
C GLY A 161 3.06 -4.44 -12.44
N GLY A 162 1.76 -4.15 -12.34
CA GLY A 162 1.22 -2.79 -12.50
C GLY A 162 1.28 -1.99 -11.19
N TYR A 163 1.65 -0.71 -11.25
CA TYR A 163 1.66 0.23 -10.12
C TYR A 163 1.47 1.67 -10.62
N ASP A 164 0.94 2.55 -9.78
CA ASP A 164 0.74 4.00 -10.06
C ASP A 164 0.22 4.27 -11.50
N GLY A 165 -0.77 3.47 -11.97
CA GLY A 165 -1.35 3.58 -13.32
C GLY A 165 -0.55 2.91 -14.45
N HIS A 166 0.64 2.38 -14.20
CA HIS A 166 1.36 1.58 -15.18
C HIS A 166 0.68 0.23 -15.41
N GLY A 167 0.62 -0.19 -16.68
CA GLY A 167 -0.02 -1.46 -17.05
C GLY A 167 -1.55 -1.40 -17.10
N GLN A 168 -2.18 -0.19 -17.12
CA GLN A 168 -3.62 -0.05 -17.33
C GLN A 168 -3.94 0.79 -18.55
N THR A 169 -5.08 0.48 -19.17
CA THR A 169 -5.64 1.19 -20.33
C THR A 169 -7.13 1.34 -20.15
N VAL A 170 -7.65 2.57 -20.22
CA VAL A 170 -9.09 2.83 -20.20
C VAL A 170 -9.62 2.65 -21.61
N LEU A 171 -10.58 1.74 -21.77
CA LEU A 171 -11.28 1.46 -23.02
C LEU A 171 -12.62 2.20 -22.98
N LYS A 172 -12.74 3.27 -23.76
CA LYS A 172 -13.96 4.09 -23.86
C LYS A 172 -14.82 3.71 -25.07
N SER A 173 -14.20 3.08 -26.07
CA SER A 173 -14.82 2.77 -27.35
C SER A 173 -14.05 1.68 -28.09
N GLU A 174 -14.63 1.20 -29.20
CA GLU A 174 -13.98 0.28 -30.16
C GLU A 174 -12.63 0.82 -30.66
N ALA A 175 -12.49 2.15 -30.81
CA ALA A 175 -11.24 2.75 -31.26
C ALA A 175 -10.08 2.52 -30.25
N ASP A 176 -10.37 2.42 -28.96
CA ASP A 176 -9.36 2.11 -27.93
C ASP A 176 -8.99 0.61 -27.98
N LEU A 177 -9.97 -0.26 -28.24
CA LEU A 177 -9.73 -1.69 -28.45
C LEU A 177 -8.84 -1.95 -29.68
N GLU A 178 -9.04 -1.22 -30.79
CA GLU A 178 -8.18 -1.32 -31.98
C GLU A 178 -6.71 -0.96 -31.66
N GLN A 179 -6.47 0.00 -30.75
CA GLN A 179 -5.10 0.31 -30.31
C GLN A 179 -4.49 -0.84 -29.50
N VAL A 180 -5.30 -1.53 -28.68
CA VAL A 180 -4.83 -2.72 -27.94
C VAL A 180 -4.50 -3.86 -28.93
N ARG A 181 -5.34 -4.12 -29.93
CA ARG A 181 -5.08 -5.10 -31.01
C ARG A 181 -3.76 -4.79 -31.71
N ALA A 182 -3.63 -3.55 -32.20
CA ALA A 182 -2.41 -3.12 -32.92
C ALA A 182 -1.13 -3.27 -32.08
N ARG A 183 -1.20 -3.03 -30.77
CA ARG A 183 -0.09 -3.23 -29.85
C ARG A 183 0.22 -4.71 -29.69
N ALA A 184 -0.79 -5.56 -29.48
CA ALA A 184 -0.61 -7.01 -29.34
C ALA A 184 0.00 -7.63 -30.61
N ASP A 185 -0.43 -7.17 -31.78
CA ASP A 185 0.13 -7.59 -33.08
C ASP A 185 1.59 -7.14 -33.26
N HIS A 186 1.89 -5.90 -32.88
CA HIS A 186 3.25 -5.35 -32.97
C HIS A 186 4.21 -6.07 -32.02
N ASP A 187 3.79 -6.34 -30.79
CA ASP A 187 4.61 -6.97 -29.76
C ASP A 187 4.63 -8.51 -29.88
N GLY A 188 3.79 -9.06 -30.78
CA GLY A 188 3.64 -10.50 -31.01
C GLY A 188 3.03 -11.27 -29.84
N SER A 189 2.46 -10.57 -28.85
CA SER A 189 1.81 -11.18 -27.69
C SER A 189 0.86 -10.22 -26.97
N PHE A 190 -0.19 -10.79 -26.39
CA PHE A 190 -1.09 -10.13 -25.45
C PHE A 190 -0.69 -10.51 -24.02
N LEU A 191 -0.49 -9.53 -23.16
CA LEU A 191 -0.16 -9.79 -21.76
C LEU A 191 -1.41 -10.27 -21.01
N PRO A 192 -1.34 -11.36 -20.23
CA PRO A 192 -2.44 -11.75 -19.34
C PRO A 192 -2.93 -10.57 -18.52
N SER A 193 -4.23 -10.31 -18.59
CA SER A 193 -4.84 -9.10 -18.06
C SER A 193 -6.16 -9.40 -17.34
N ILE A 194 -6.70 -8.41 -16.67
CA ILE A 194 -8.07 -8.37 -16.17
C ILE A 194 -8.79 -7.18 -16.80
N LEU A 195 -10.00 -7.42 -17.31
CA LEU A 195 -10.90 -6.36 -17.73
C LEU A 195 -11.87 -6.07 -16.59
N GLU A 196 -11.91 -4.81 -16.13
CA GLU A 196 -12.81 -4.34 -15.09
C GLU A 196 -13.81 -3.32 -15.67
N GLY A 197 -15.06 -3.39 -15.22
CA GLY A 197 -16.06 -2.36 -15.52
C GLY A 197 -15.63 -1.02 -14.90
N PHE A 198 -15.82 0.07 -15.61
CA PHE A 198 -15.54 1.41 -15.10
C PHE A 198 -16.51 1.77 -13.98
N VAL A 199 -15.99 2.17 -12.82
CA VAL A 199 -16.80 2.61 -11.69
C VAL A 199 -16.94 4.14 -11.73
N ASP A 200 -18.18 4.64 -11.87
CA ASP A 200 -18.49 6.06 -11.76
C ASP A 200 -18.61 6.44 -10.26
N PHE A 201 -17.48 6.71 -9.64
CA PHE A 201 -17.40 7.03 -8.21
C PHE A 201 -17.60 8.52 -7.93
N ALA A 202 -18.03 8.84 -6.71
CA ALA A 202 -18.07 10.20 -6.18
C ALA A 202 -16.68 10.65 -5.72
N PHE A 203 -15.95 9.75 -5.05
CA PHE A 203 -14.55 9.96 -4.63
C PHE A 203 -13.86 8.63 -4.34
N GLU A 204 -12.54 8.67 -4.36
CA GLU A 204 -11.67 7.57 -3.94
C GLU A 204 -11.41 7.66 -2.42
N ALA A 205 -11.45 6.54 -1.76
CA ALA A 205 -11.16 6.43 -0.34
C ALA A 205 -10.16 5.31 -0.07
N SER A 206 -9.64 5.28 1.13
CA SER A 206 -8.93 4.10 1.63
C SER A 206 -9.17 3.90 3.12
N ILE A 207 -9.09 2.66 3.53
CA ILE A 207 -9.12 2.23 4.91
C ILE A 207 -7.94 1.30 5.18
N LEU A 208 -7.26 1.52 6.30
CA LEU A 208 -6.23 0.62 6.78
C LEU A 208 -6.82 -0.30 7.84
N VAL A 209 -6.42 -1.56 7.82
CA VAL A 209 -6.74 -2.51 8.87
C VAL A 209 -5.45 -3.13 9.38
N ALA A 210 -5.29 -3.16 10.70
CA ALA A 210 -4.18 -3.85 11.36
C ALA A 210 -4.67 -5.13 12.01
N GLY A 211 -3.83 -6.16 12.00
CA GLY A 211 -4.09 -7.43 12.66
C GLY A 211 -2.85 -7.99 13.35
N ASN A 212 -3.05 -8.85 14.35
CA ASN A 212 -2.01 -9.66 14.98
C ASN A 212 -2.28 -11.18 14.84
N GLY A 213 -3.15 -11.53 13.90
CA GLY A 213 -3.63 -12.89 13.67
C GLY A 213 -4.82 -13.32 14.56
N LYS A 214 -5.21 -12.48 15.53
CA LYS A 214 -6.33 -12.74 16.47
C LYS A 214 -7.26 -11.55 16.59
N ASP A 215 -6.67 -10.37 16.85
CA ASP A 215 -7.38 -9.10 17.00
C ASP A 215 -7.16 -8.25 15.76
N TYR A 216 -8.19 -7.50 15.36
CA TYR A 216 -8.17 -6.65 14.17
C TYR A 216 -8.76 -5.29 14.50
N VAL A 217 -8.09 -4.22 14.06
CA VAL A 217 -8.53 -2.84 14.27
C VAL A 217 -8.42 -2.07 12.95
N THR A 218 -9.28 -1.09 12.76
CA THR A 218 -9.30 -0.27 11.55
C THR A 218 -8.92 1.17 11.86
N PHE A 219 -8.21 1.81 10.96
CA PHE A 219 -7.93 3.24 11.01
C PHE A 219 -9.13 4.05 10.48
N PRO A 220 -9.18 5.36 10.74
CA PRO A 220 -10.15 6.25 10.12
C PRO A 220 -10.12 6.15 8.59
N ILE A 221 -11.30 6.17 7.96
CA ILE A 221 -11.41 6.21 6.50
C ILE A 221 -10.96 7.57 6.02
N VAL A 222 -10.20 7.60 4.94
CA VAL A 222 -9.69 8.82 4.33
C VAL A 222 -10.15 8.97 2.89
N ARG A 223 -10.30 10.21 2.45
CA ARG A 223 -10.50 10.55 1.05
C ARG A 223 -9.14 10.74 0.38
N ASN A 224 -8.98 10.15 -0.79
CA ASN A 224 -7.78 10.24 -1.61
C ASN A 224 -8.05 11.08 -2.85
N GLU A 225 -7.08 11.89 -3.23
CA GLU A 225 -7.08 12.63 -4.49
C GLU A 225 -5.85 12.19 -5.29
N HIS A 226 -6.10 11.55 -6.44
CA HIS A 226 -5.05 11.18 -7.38
C HIS A 226 -4.94 12.21 -8.51
N ARG A 227 -3.70 12.46 -8.94
CA ARG A 227 -3.39 13.27 -10.12
C ARG A 227 -2.42 12.47 -10.98
N ASN A 228 -2.72 12.30 -12.25
CA ASN A 228 -1.95 11.45 -13.17
C ASN A 228 -1.73 10.04 -12.62
N ASN A 229 -2.75 9.44 -11.97
CA ASN A 229 -2.73 8.14 -11.29
C ASN A 229 -1.77 8.03 -10.10
N ILE A 230 -1.17 9.12 -9.64
CA ILE A 230 -0.33 9.15 -8.44
C ILE A 230 -1.13 9.81 -7.31
N LEU A 231 -1.13 9.20 -6.13
CA LEU A 231 -1.75 9.80 -4.95
C LEU A 231 -1.12 11.18 -4.69
N HIS A 232 -1.95 12.22 -4.76
CA HIS A 232 -1.55 13.60 -4.51
C HIS A 232 -1.81 13.99 -3.06
N MET A 233 -3.05 13.87 -2.62
CA MET A 233 -3.47 14.23 -1.25
C MET A 233 -4.31 13.14 -0.61
N THR A 234 -4.22 13.08 0.71
CA THR A 234 -5.11 12.30 1.58
C THR A 234 -5.72 13.23 2.62
N ILE A 235 -7.04 13.20 2.75
CA ILE A 235 -7.83 14.03 3.66
C ILE A 235 -8.45 13.12 4.73
N ALA A 236 -8.12 13.38 5.98
CA ALA A 236 -8.56 12.59 7.14
C ALA A 236 -9.39 13.45 8.11
N PRO A 237 -10.57 13.00 8.54
CA PRO A 237 -11.31 11.85 8.01
C PRO A 237 -11.99 12.16 6.67
N ALA A 238 -12.39 11.13 5.94
CA ALA A 238 -13.28 11.30 4.79
C ALA A 238 -14.68 11.72 5.29
N GLU A 239 -15.24 12.74 4.65
CA GLU A 239 -16.65 13.11 4.85
C GLU A 239 -17.55 12.13 4.07
N MET A 240 -18.34 11.35 4.78
CA MET A 240 -19.27 10.37 4.20
C MET A 240 -20.43 10.04 5.13
N ASP A 241 -21.45 9.36 4.59
CA ASP A 241 -22.55 8.85 5.36
C ASP A 241 -22.08 7.80 6.38
N GLU A 242 -22.62 7.83 7.59
CA GLU A 242 -22.25 6.90 8.67
C GLU A 242 -22.51 5.43 8.29
N THR A 243 -23.53 5.15 7.49
CA THR A 243 -23.86 3.78 7.04
C THR A 243 -22.80 3.28 6.06
N VAL A 244 -22.30 4.15 5.17
CA VAL A 244 -21.21 3.86 4.22
C VAL A 244 -19.90 3.64 4.97
N ALA A 245 -19.60 4.50 5.95
CA ALA A 245 -18.42 4.34 6.79
C ALA A 245 -18.45 3.01 7.55
N LYS A 246 -19.59 2.65 8.14
CA LYS A 246 -19.74 1.38 8.84
C LYS A 246 -19.54 0.18 7.91
N GLU A 247 -20.12 0.21 6.71
CA GLU A 247 -19.93 -0.84 5.70
C GLU A 247 -18.44 -1.00 5.34
N ALA A 248 -17.73 0.11 5.11
CA ALA A 248 -16.29 0.10 4.81
C ALA A 248 -15.46 -0.50 5.96
N HIS A 249 -15.77 -0.19 7.22
CA HIS A 249 -15.12 -0.82 8.37
C HIS A 249 -15.41 -2.33 8.46
N GLU A 250 -16.65 -2.74 8.25
CA GLU A 250 -17.06 -4.15 8.31
C GLU A 250 -16.39 -4.97 7.21
N LEU A 251 -16.31 -4.45 5.98
CA LEU A 251 -15.62 -5.14 4.89
C LEU A 251 -14.11 -5.26 5.16
N ALA A 252 -13.47 -4.22 5.68
CA ALA A 252 -12.04 -4.25 6.01
C ALA A 252 -11.74 -5.33 7.06
N LEU A 253 -12.53 -5.40 8.12
CA LEU A 253 -12.41 -6.43 9.15
C LEU A 253 -12.66 -7.84 8.59
N ARG A 254 -13.58 -7.99 7.63
CA ARG A 254 -13.89 -9.27 6.99
C ARG A 254 -12.72 -9.77 6.16
N LEU A 255 -12.11 -8.91 5.35
CA LEU A 255 -10.93 -9.24 4.56
C LEU A 255 -9.72 -9.55 5.45
N ALA A 256 -9.47 -8.75 6.49
CA ALA A 256 -8.39 -8.99 7.44
C ALA A 256 -8.52 -10.35 8.15
N LYS A 257 -9.74 -10.72 8.54
CA LYS A 257 -10.03 -12.05 9.12
C LYS A 257 -9.80 -13.18 8.10
N GLY A 258 -10.18 -12.97 6.84
CA GLY A 258 -9.97 -13.94 5.77
C GLY A 258 -8.50 -14.27 5.54
N PHE A 259 -7.61 -13.29 5.73
CA PHE A 259 -6.16 -13.49 5.66
C PHE A 259 -5.52 -13.93 6.98
N GLU A 260 -6.27 -13.95 8.10
CA GLU A 260 -5.69 -14.06 9.44
C GLU A 260 -4.55 -13.03 9.62
N LEU A 261 -4.79 -11.81 9.19
CA LEU A 261 -3.81 -10.74 9.03
C LEU A 261 -2.91 -10.55 10.26
N ALA A 262 -1.59 -10.52 10.03
CA ALA A 262 -0.61 -10.01 10.99
C ALA A 262 0.20 -8.89 10.32
N GLY A 263 0.10 -7.67 10.84
CA GLY A 263 0.61 -6.45 10.21
C GLY A 263 -0.49 -5.57 9.67
N ILE A 264 -0.23 -4.82 8.60
CA ILE A 264 -1.17 -3.89 7.96
C ILE A 264 -1.62 -4.41 6.59
N LEU A 265 -2.90 -4.22 6.30
CA LEU A 265 -3.51 -4.30 4.98
C LEU A 265 -4.17 -2.95 4.68
N ALA A 266 -3.81 -2.33 3.57
CA ALA A 266 -4.52 -1.18 3.04
C ALA A 266 -5.54 -1.63 1.99
N ILE A 267 -6.72 -1.04 2.01
CA ILE A 267 -7.82 -1.33 1.10
C ILE A 267 -8.20 -0.03 0.42
N GLU A 268 -8.01 0.03 -0.88
CA GLU A 268 -8.46 1.15 -1.70
C GLU A 268 -9.92 0.94 -2.13
N LEU A 269 -10.70 2.00 -2.03
CA LEU A 269 -12.15 2.00 -2.19
C LEU A 269 -12.59 3.04 -3.19
N PHE A 270 -13.60 2.71 -3.98
CA PHE A 270 -14.44 3.68 -4.66
C PHE A 270 -15.74 3.86 -3.86
N ILE A 271 -16.05 5.09 -3.53
CA ILE A 271 -17.36 5.46 -2.97
C ILE A 271 -18.20 6.00 -4.12
N THR A 272 -19.26 5.27 -4.47
CA THR A 272 -20.09 5.64 -5.62
C THR A 272 -21.06 6.76 -5.29
N LYS A 273 -21.64 7.39 -6.33
CA LYS A 273 -22.64 8.46 -6.18
C LYS A 273 -23.93 8.00 -5.51
N ASP A 274 -24.21 6.69 -5.53
CA ASP A 274 -25.35 6.06 -4.84
C ASP A 274 -24.93 5.43 -3.50
N ASN A 275 -23.82 5.91 -2.93
CA ASN A 275 -23.33 5.55 -1.59
C ASN A 275 -22.98 4.05 -1.42
N LYS A 276 -22.50 3.38 -2.46
CA LYS A 276 -21.96 2.03 -2.35
C LYS A 276 -20.46 2.05 -2.16
N VAL A 277 -19.96 1.06 -1.43
CA VAL A 277 -18.52 0.82 -1.22
C VAL A 277 -18.06 -0.28 -2.16
N ILE A 278 -17.12 0.03 -3.05
CA ILE A 278 -16.53 -0.90 -4.01
C ILE A 278 -15.04 -1.01 -3.74
N VAL A 279 -14.52 -2.21 -3.54
CA VAL A 279 -13.07 -2.40 -3.38
C VAL A 279 -12.37 -2.29 -4.73
N ASN A 280 -11.38 -1.40 -4.80
CA ASN A 280 -10.51 -1.25 -5.96
C ASN A 280 -9.34 -2.23 -5.89
N GLU A 281 -8.47 -2.12 -4.88
CA GLU A 281 -7.31 -3.00 -4.72
C GLU A 281 -6.87 -3.13 -3.26
N LEU A 282 -5.99 -4.11 -2.99
CA LEU A 282 -5.41 -4.38 -1.69
C LEU A 282 -3.89 -4.15 -1.74
N ALA A 283 -3.34 -3.51 -0.70
CA ALA A 283 -1.89 -3.45 -0.52
C ALA A 283 -1.51 -4.15 0.79
N PRO A 284 -0.70 -5.23 0.73
CA PRO A 284 -0.38 -6.08 1.88
C PRO A 284 0.73 -5.48 2.76
N ARG A 285 0.68 -4.19 3.01
CA ARG A 285 1.76 -3.40 3.65
C ARG A 285 1.25 -2.03 4.10
N PRO A 286 2.01 -1.27 4.90
CA PRO A 286 1.76 0.15 5.10
C PRO A 286 1.59 0.88 3.78
N HIS A 287 0.66 1.83 3.72
CA HIS A 287 0.27 2.49 2.48
C HIS A 287 0.48 4.00 2.53
N ASN A 288 0.70 4.60 1.37
CA ASN A 288 0.94 6.03 1.25
C ASN A 288 -0.24 6.86 1.80
N SER A 289 -1.48 6.44 1.56
CA SER A 289 -2.66 7.10 2.13
C SER A 289 -2.77 7.01 3.65
N GLY A 290 -1.97 6.16 4.30
CA GLY A 290 -1.90 6.03 5.75
C GLY A 290 -0.83 6.90 6.41
N HIS A 291 -0.05 7.69 5.68
CA HIS A 291 1.03 8.47 6.27
C HIS A 291 0.54 9.57 7.22
N TYR A 292 -0.66 10.10 7.00
CA TYR A 292 -1.29 11.05 7.90
C TYR A 292 -1.39 10.56 9.35
N THR A 293 -1.40 9.22 9.54
CA THR A 293 -1.56 8.60 10.87
C THR A 293 -0.41 8.91 11.80
N ILE A 294 0.78 9.26 11.28
CA ILE A 294 1.97 9.56 12.07
C ILE A 294 1.68 10.70 13.05
N GLU A 295 1.05 11.78 12.60
CA GLU A 295 0.74 12.95 13.42
C GLU A 295 -0.71 12.95 13.92
N ALA A 296 -1.63 12.37 13.15
CA ALA A 296 -3.06 12.57 13.36
C ALA A 296 -3.74 11.49 14.21
N CYS A 297 -3.08 10.33 14.45
CA CYS A 297 -3.67 9.21 15.19
C CYS A 297 -2.98 8.93 16.52
N SER A 298 -3.65 8.20 17.41
CA SER A 298 -3.13 7.78 18.72
C SER A 298 -1.92 6.85 18.62
N PHE A 299 -1.79 6.12 17.51
CA PHE A 299 -0.59 5.43 17.01
C PHE A 299 -0.74 5.26 15.50
N ASP A 300 0.38 5.17 14.81
CA ASP A 300 0.39 5.19 13.36
C ASP A 300 0.32 3.79 12.72
N GLN A 301 0.23 3.76 11.40
CA GLN A 301 0.19 2.51 10.64
C GLN A 301 1.45 1.67 10.79
N PHE A 302 2.62 2.29 10.96
CA PHE A 302 3.90 1.58 11.12
C PHE A 302 3.99 0.96 12.51
N ASP A 303 3.56 1.68 13.56
CA ASP A 303 3.39 1.15 14.90
C ASP A 303 2.46 -0.06 14.91
N ALA A 304 1.30 0.07 14.25
CA ALA A 304 0.34 -1.02 14.15
C ALA A 304 0.90 -2.22 13.38
N HIS A 305 1.66 -1.99 12.30
CA HIS A 305 2.31 -3.04 11.54
C HIS A 305 3.32 -3.81 12.40
N ILE A 306 4.22 -3.09 13.08
CA ILE A 306 5.23 -3.71 13.95
C ILE A 306 4.59 -4.47 15.11
N ARG A 307 3.56 -3.90 15.76
CA ARG A 307 2.80 -4.61 16.81
C ARG A 307 2.13 -5.87 16.25
N GLY A 308 1.55 -5.79 15.05
CA GLY A 308 0.90 -6.91 14.38
C GLY A 308 1.84 -8.07 14.14
N ILE A 309 3.00 -7.83 13.50
CA ILE A 309 3.99 -8.88 13.22
C ILE A 309 4.72 -9.36 14.49
N ALA A 310 4.79 -8.54 15.54
CA ALA A 310 5.35 -8.91 16.83
C ALA A 310 4.37 -9.69 17.72
N GLY A 311 3.11 -9.89 17.31
CA GLY A 311 2.08 -10.55 18.10
C GLY A 311 1.63 -9.74 19.33
N TRP A 312 1.79 -8.40 19.30
CA TRP A 312 1.39 -7.54 20.41
C TRP A 312 -0.10 -7.19 20.33
N PRO A 313 -0.73 -6.83 21.46
CA PRO A 313 -2.10 -6.34 21.46
C PRO A 313 -2.25 -5.08 20.59
N LEU A 314 -3.38 -4.99 19.91
CA LEU A 314 -3.78 -3.82 19.12
C LEU A 314 -4.94 -3.10 19.84
N GLU A 315 -4.83 -1.80 19.95
CA GLU A 315 -5.91 -0.92 20.40
C GLU A 315 -6.52 -0.22 19.18
N GLN A 316 -7.81 0.11 19.23
CA GLN A 316 -8.49 0.84 18.15
C GLN A 316 -7.83 2.23 17.97
N PRO A 317 -7.24 2.53 16.81
CA PRO A 317 -6.65 3.84 16.55
C PRO A 317 -7.71 4.94 16.60
N GLN A 318 -7.38 6.05 17.25
CA GLN A 318 -8.24 7.22 17.34
C GLN A 318 -7.65 8.36 16.52
N LEU A 319 -8.47 9.01 15.70
CA LEU A 319 -8.09 10.27 15.08
C LEU A 319 -8.06 11.35 16.15
N LEU A 320 -6.87 11.86 16.45
CA LEU A 320 -6.68 12.91 17.45
C LEU A 320 -7.01 14.29 16.91
N LYS A 321 -6.73 14.50 15.61
CA LYS A 321 -7.04 15.73 14.89
C LYS A 321 -7.21 15.46 13.40
N PRO A 322 -8.16 16.11 12.71
CA PRO A 322 -8.24 16.06 11.25
C PRO A 322 -6.92 16.53 10.60
N ALA A 323 -6.61 15.99 9.43
CA ALA A 323 -5.35 16.25 8.75
C ALA A 323 -5.50 16.23 7.22
N VAL A 324 -4.59 16.92 6.57
CA VAL A 324 -4.33 16.80 5.13
C VAL A 324 -2.89 16.37 4.95
N MET A 325 -2.68 15.25 4.29
CA MET A 325 -1.36 14.80 3.86
C MET A 325 -1.20 15.04 2.37
N VAL A 326 -0.08 15.61 1.94
CA VAL A 326 0.26 15.81 0.54
C VAL A 326 1.60 15.17 0.21
N ASN A 327 1.67 14.47 -0.92
CA ASN A 327 2.90 13.86 -1.40
C ASN A 327 3.85 14.90 -2.00
N VAL A 328 5.14 14.73 -1.75
CA VAL A 328 6.22 15.49 -2.36
C VAL A 328 6.90 14.57 -3.39
N LEU A 329 6.61 14.81 -4.67
CA LEU A 329 7.27 14.12 -5.77
C LEU A 329 8.60 14.81 -6.11
N GLY A 330 9.42 14.19 -6.97
CA GLY A 330 10.74 14.72 -7.28
C GLY A 330 10.75 16.17 -7.74
N GLN A 331 9.82 16.57 -8.60
CA GLN A 331 9.66 17.95 -9.07
C GLN A 331 9.20 18.92 -7.97
N HIS A 332 8.60 18.43 -6.89
CA HIS A 332 8.12 19.23 -5.76
C HIS A 332 9.16 19.45 -4.67
N VAL A 333 10.30 18.72 -4.68
CA VAL A 333 11.31 18.78 -3.62
C VAL A 333 11.89 20.18 -3.45
N ALA A 334 12.29 20.83 -4.54
CA ALA A 334 12.90 22.15 -4.47
C ALA A 334 11.92 23.25 -3.99
N PRO A 335 10.70 23.38 -4.57
CA PRO A 335 9.75 24.39 -4.11
C PRO A 335 9.28 24.14 -2.67
N THR A 336 9.03 22.91 -2.25
CA THR A 336 8.61 22.64 -0.87
C THR A 336 9.72 22.95 0.13
N ARG A 337 10.97 22.55 -0.14
CA ARG A 337 12.11 22.87 0.73
C ARG A 337 12.33 24.37 0.91
N ALA A 338 12.05 25.17 -0.12
CA ALA A 338 12.18 26.63 -0.04
C ALA A 338 11.16 27.26 0.93
N LEU A 339 10.03 26.62 1.16
CA LEU A 339 8.92 27.14 1.98
C LEU A 339 8.88 26.58 3.41
N ILE A 340 9.70 25.58 3.75
CA ILE A 340 9.67 24.93 5.09
C ILE A 340 9.79 25.98 6.23
N ALA A 341 10.61 26.99 6.06
CA ALA A 341 10.83 28.01 7.10
C ALA A 341 9.61 28.91 7.36
N ASP A 342 8.71 29.02 6.37
CA ASP A 342 7.53 29.89 6.41
C ASP A 342 6.27 29.11 6.87
N HIS A 343 6.36 27.78 6.97
CA HIS A 343 5.25 26.89 7.27
C HIS A 343 5.51 26.01 8.50
N PRO A 344 5.50 26.58 9.72
CA PRO A 344 5.76 25.82 10.94
C PRO A 344 4.69 24.74 11.24
N GLU A 345 3.53 24.81 10.59
CA GLU A 345 2.45 23.81 10.68
C GLU A 345 2.71 22.56 9.82
N TRP A 346 3.71 22.58 8.94
CA TRP A 346 4.05 21.45 8.10
C TRP A 346 4.87 20.41 8.86
N ASN A 347 4.34 19.21 9.00
CA ASN A 347 5.11 18.05 9.45
C ASN A 347 5.74 17.41 8.21
N VAL A 348 7.04 17.61 8.05
CA VAL A 348 7.77 17.26 6.82
C VAL A 348 8.49 15.92 7.00
N HIS A 349 8.23 14.99 6.10
CA HIS A 349 8.91 13.69 6.03
C HIS A 349 9.65 13.56 4.70
N ASP A 350 10.97 13.69 4.72
CA ASP A 350 11.85 13.38 3.60
C ASP A 350 12.24 11.89 3.65
N TYR A 351 12.11 11.20 2.52
CA TYR A 351 12.42 9.76 2.46
C TYR A 351 13.91 9.46 2.30
N CYS A 352 14.76 10.48 2.23
CA CYS A 352 16.21 10.37 2.13
C CYS A 352 16.70 9.51 0.95
N LYS A 353 15.97 9.52 -0.17
CA LYS A 353 16.37 8.83 -1.39
C LYS A 353 17.52 9.57 -2.07
N ALA A 354 18.55 8.83 -2.51
CA ALA A 354 19.76 9.41 -3.12
C ALA A 354 19.47 10.21 -4.41
N GLU A 355 18.51 9.74 -5.22
CA GLU A 355 18.20 10.38 -6.50
C GLU A 355 16.80 10.99 -6.51
N VAL A 356 16.74 12.27 -6.84
CA VAL A 356 15.50 12.97 -7.13
C VAL A 356 15.11 12.72 -8.60
N ARG A 357 13.98 12.04 -8.83
CA ARG A 357 13.45 11.78 -10.17
C ARG A 357 12.03 12.30 -10.27
N HIS A 358 11.66 12.79 -11.46
CA HIS A 358 10.29 13.22 -11.76
C HIS A 358 9.29 12.10 -11.41
N ASP A 359 8.14 12.44 -10.84
CA ASP A 359 7.07 11.55 -10.38
C ASP A 359 7.45 10.52 -9.29
N ARG A 360 8.73 10.45 -8.88
CA ARG A 360 9.13 9.62 -7.75
C ARG A 360 8.71 10.24 -6.43
N LYS A 361 8.00 9.51 -5.58
CA LYS A 361 7.65 9.92 -4.21
C LYS A 361 8.93 10.11 -3.40
N MET A 362 9.23 11.35 -3.02
CA MET A 362 10.46 11.75 -2.32
C MET A 362 10.21 12.10 -0.85
N GLY A 363 8.96 12.39 -0.49
CA GLY A 363 8.54 12.76 0.84
C GLY A 363 7.03 12.96 0.91
N HIS A 364 6.57 13.38 2.06
CA HIS A 364 5.21 13.89 2.26
C HIS A 364 5.21 15.00 3.32
N ILE A 365 4.14 15.76 3.33
CA ILE A 365 3.87 16.77 4.34
C ILE A 365 2.49 16.49 4.92
N THR A 366 2.38 16.47 6.26
CA THR A 366 1.10 16.37 6.96
C THR A 366 0.81 17.66 7.68
N VAL A 367 -0.40 18.19 7.52
CA VAL A 367 -0.89 19.37 8.21
C VAL A 367 -2.08 18.99 9.08
N LEU A 368 -1.95 19.15 10.39
CA LEU A 368 -3.06 19.00 11.34
C LEU A 368 -3.94 20.24 11.32
N THR A 369 -5.25 20.09 11.18
CA THR A 369 -6.15 21.21 10.97
C THR A 369 -7.53 20.98 11.58
N ASP A 370 -8.29 22.04 11.78
CA ASP A 370 -9.71 21.96 12.10
C ASP A 370 -10.60 22.26 10.87
N ASP A 371 -9.99 22.63 9.74
CA ASP A 371 -10.65 22.94 8.46
C ASP A 371 -9.81 22.37 7.30
N THR A 372 -10.15 21.14 6.91
CA THR A 372 -9.43 20.43 5.84
C THR A 372 -9.58 21.12 4.49
N ALA A 373 -10.76 21.70 4.19
CA ALA A 373 -11.01 22.37 2.91
C ALA A 373 -10.13 23.63 2.78
N LYS A 374 -10.02 24.42 3.85
CA LYS A 374 -9.12 25.57 3.90
C LYS A 374 -7.66 25.13 3.75
N THR A 375 -7.25 24.07 4.45
CA THR A 375 -5.87 23.57 4.39
C THR A 375 -5.50 23.09 2.98
N VAL A 376 -6.41 22.38 2.29
CA VAL A 376 -6.22 22.02 0.88
C VAL A 376 -6.02 23.26 0.03
N ALA A 377 -6.86 24.28 0.18
CA ALA A 377 -6.73 25.54 -0.57
C ALA A 377 -5.42 26.28 -0.27
N ASP A 378 -4.99 26.31 1.00
CA ASP A 378 -3.72 26.94 1.42
C ASP A 378 -2.51 26.19 0.81
N LEU A 379 -2.48 24.88 0.84
CA LEU A 379 -1.44 24.06 0.21
C LEU A 379 -1.37 24.31 -1.30
N GLU A 380 -2.51 24.28 -1.99
CA GLU A 380 -2.59 24.58 -3.42
C GLU A 380 -2.11 26.00 -3.75
N ALA A 381 -2.41 26.98 -2.90
CA ALA A 381 -2.01 28.38 -3.10
C ALA A 381 -0.50 28.60 -3.01
N THR A 382 0.27 27.68 -2.43
CA THR A 382 1.74 27.74 -2.41
C THR A 382 2.36 27.61 -3.80
N GLY A 383 1.65 27.02 -4.76
CA GLY A 383 2.15 26.74 -6.11
C GLY A 383 3.14 25.58 -6.22
N CYS A 384 3.46 24.91 -5.11
CA CYS A 384 4.42 23.79 -5.12
C CYS A 384 3.99 22.61 -6.00
N TRP A 385 2.68 22.45 -6.23
CA TRP A 385 2.06 21.34 -6.96
C TRP A 385 1.33 21.78 -8.24
N ASP A 386 1.72 22.94 -8.82
CA ASP A 386 1.03 23.53 -9.98
C ASP A 386 1.12 22.69 -11.25
N ASP A 387 2.18 21.90 -11.41
CA ASP A 387 2.38 20.97 -12.52
C ASP A 387 1.33 19.85 -12.57
N LEU A 388 0.71 19.52 -11.43
CA LEU A 388 -0.35 18.50 -11.32
C LEU A 388 -1.76 19.06 -11.57
N LYS A 389 -1.91 20.39 -11.76
CA LYS A 389 -3.24 21.01 -11.98
C LYS A 389 -3.85 20.77 -13.36
N LYS A 390 -3.15 20.06 -14.25
CA LYS A 390 -3.57 19.86 -15.63
C LYS A 390 -3.88 18.39 -15.90
N ALA A 391 -5.07 17.99 -15.59
CA ALA A 391 -5.69 16.81 -16.19
C ALA A 391 -7.10 17.17 -16.66
#